data_06110fda5b96eb131cb30f52c1fb7570
#
_entry.id   06110fda5b96eb131cb30f52c1fb7570
#
_cell.length_a   1.000
_cell.length_b   1.000
_cell.length_c   1.000
_cell.angle_alpha   90.00
_cell.angle_beta   90.00
_cell.angle_gamma   90.00
#
_symmetry.space_group_name_H-M   'P 1'
#
loop_
_entity.id
_entity.type
_entity.pdbx_description
1 polymer ?
#
loop_
_entity_poly.entity_id
_entity_poly.type
_entity_poly.pdbx_seq_one_letter_code
_entity_poly.pdbx_strand_id
1 'polypeptide(L)'
;MKIFIILFLITVCSFTTPLFSQVQFTSHNITFNAPNVYDIYAADIDGDGDLDILSALYIANEIYWYKNDGNGNFTEFLISTEPDGPTSVYAFDVDTDGDMDVLTASSRGEDEVSWYENDGNENFTRHIIATNASNSVLAIDFDGDGDADVLAASGINDRIYWYENDGNENFTHHTVMNGVNLPRSLFAIDVDGDSDIDVLSASGDNLPVAWYENDGNQTFTEHAIATDTDGGVQVYAIDMDSDGDIDVLSASHTGLQDKITWYENDGDENFTTHIITMDADYPTSVYAADIDGDSDIDVLSASRDDNTIAWYENDGNENFTTHIISTQAVIAVCVLAGDVDGDGDTDVLSASALDSELNWYENLSIVSVESISNEVPNEFSLKQNFPNPFNPSTNIEYSIPEASFVQLKVYDILGNEVATLVSEEQSVGSYRTDFNGEGLASGLYIARLNTGSFSKTIKMSLMK
;
A
#
# COMPACT_ATOMS: atom_id res chain seq x y z
N MET A 1 -24.99 45.97 56.76
CA MET A 1 -24.25 45.81 55.52
C MET A 1 -23.99 44.31 55.33
N LYS A 2 -24.82 43.64 54.54
CA LYS A 2 -24.74 42.21 54.31
C LYS A 2 -23.90 41.98 52.99
N ILE A 3 -22.76 41.33 53.15
CA ILE A 3 -21.88 40.98 52.02
C ILE A 3 -22.43 39.68 51.43
N PHE A 4 -22.89 39.72 50.18
CA PHE A 4 -23.20 38.52 49.39
C PHE A 4 -21.93 38.06 48.71
N ILE A 5 -21.44 36.85 49.07
CA ILE A 5 -20.38 36.17 48.31
C ILE A 5 -21.07 35.33 47.24
N ILE A 6 -20.86 35.70 45.97
CA ILE A 6 -21.31 34.91 44.82
C ILE A 6 -20.17 33.92 44.52
N LEU A 7 -20.44 32.64 44.79
CA LEU A 7 -19.55 31.54 44.40
C LEU A 7 -19.75 31.22 42.90
N PHE A 8 -18.80 31.55 42.04
CA PHE A 8 -18.81 31.09 40.67
C PHE A 8 -18.30 29.64 40.64
N LEU A 9 -19.19 28.69 40.39
CA LEU A 9 -18.82 27.34 40.05
C LEU A 9 -18.30 27.33 38.58
N ILE A 10 -17.00 27.25 38.39
CA ILE A 10 -16.42 26.96 37.09
C ILE A 10 -16.54 25.44 36.90
N THR A 11 -17.50 25.00 36.08
CA THR A 11 -17.54 23.63 35.58
C THR A 11 -16.45 23.49 34.53
N VAL A 12 -15.33 22.90 34.91
CA VAL A 12 -14.33 22.46 33.95
C VAL A 12 -14.91 21.24 33.22
N CYS A 13 -15.41 21.47 32.03
CA CYS A 13 -15.73 20.39 31.10
C CYS A 13 -14.38 19.86 30.58
N SER A 14 -13.87 18.82 31.22
CA SER A 14 -12.76 18.06 30.64
C SER A 14 -13.31 17.30 29.43
N PHE A 15 -13.05 17.80 28.24
CA PHE A 15 -13.12 17.00 27.05
C PHE A 15 -11.97 15.98 27.15
N THR A 16 -12.30 14.76 27.51
CA THR A 16 -11.40 13.63 27.26
C THR A 16 -11.51 13.38 25.75
N THR A 17 -10.56 13.86 24.99
CA THR A 17 -10.29 13.31 23.66
C THR A 17 -10.07 11.80 23.86
N PRO A 18 -10.70 10.94 23.04
CA PRO A 18 -10.33 9.53 23.07
C PRO A 18 -8.82 9.48 22.79
N LEU A 19 -8.07 8.77 23.64
CA LEU A 19 -6.73 8.34 23.28
C LEU A 19 -6.94 7.28 22.20
N PHE A 20 -6.84 7.67 20.93
CA PHE A 20 -6.55 6.72 19.90
C PHE A 20 -5.16 6.15 20.23
N SER A 21 -4.99 4.85 20.18
CA SER A 21 -3.67 4.24 20.33
C SER A 21 -2.84 4.77 19.16
N GLN A 22 -1.80 5.52 19.46
CA GLN A 22 -0.91 6.03 18.44
C GLN A 22 -0.25 4.81 17.79
N VAL A 23 -0.39 4.65 16.48
CA VAL A 23 0.31 3.63 15.70
C VAL A 23 1.79 3.70 16.05
N GLN A 24 2.39 2.56 16.35
CA GLN A 24 3.82 2.44 16.69
C GLN A 24 4.48 1.51 15.70
N PHE A 25 5.60 1.93 15.18
CA PHE A 25 6.38 1.15 14.24
C PHE A 25 7.67 0.61 14.87
N THR A 26 7.98 -0.66 14.59
CA THR A 26 9.29 -1.26 14.88
C THR A 26 10.04 -1.48 13.57
N SER A 27 11.23 -0.90 13.45
CA SER A 27 12.03 -1.05 12.23
C SER A 27 12.77 -2.37 12.20
N HIS A 28 12.66 -3.08 11.08
CA HIS A 28 13.36 -4.30 10.75
C HIS A 28 14.12 -4.11 9.42
N ASN A 29 15.32 -4.67 9.35
CA ASN A 29 16.10 -4.59 8.12
C ASN A 29 15.91 -5.85 7.27
N ILE A 30 15.55 -5.67 5.99
CA ILE A 30 15.43 -6.75 5.01
C ILE A 30 16.84 -7.08 4.48
N THR A 31 17.59 -6.06 4.05
CA THR A 31 18.97 -6.18 3.60
C THR A 31 19.76 -4.88 3.76
N PHE A 32 21.06 -4.99 4.03
CA PHE A 32 22.04 -3.91 3.98
C PHE A 32 22.85 -3.91 2.69
N ASN A 33 22.41 -4.63 1.67
CA ASN A 33 23.15 -4.83 0.41
C ASN A 33 22.30 -4.53 -0.82
N ALA A 34 21.56 -3.40 -0.80
CA ALA A 34 20.81 -2.88 -1.94
C ALA A 34 21.43 -1.57 -2.47
N PRO A 35 22.67 -1.56 -2.99
CA PRO A 35 23.38 -0.34 -3.33
C PRO A 35 22.71 0.41 -4.48
N ASN A 36 22.38 1.68 -4.24
CA ASN A 36 21.67 2.52 -5.20
C ASN A 36 20.37 1.86 -5.71
N VAL A 37 19.60 1.29 -4.79
CA VAL A 37 18.23 0.89 -5.09
C VAL A 37 17.48 2.08 -5.69
N TYR A 38 16.75 1.84 -6.75
CA TYR A 38 16.01 2.87 -7.46
C TYR A 38 14.50 2.68 -7.33
N ASP A 39 14.07 1.41 -7.28
CA ASP A 39 12.67 1.04 -7.17
C ASP A 39 12.53 -0.28 -6.41
N ILE A 40 11.40 -0.45 -5.72
CA ILE A 40 10.95 -1.69 -5.11
C ILE A 40 9.49 -1.97 -5.45
N TYR A 41 9.13 -3.23 -5.50
CA TYR A 41 7.75 -3.69 -5.66
C TYR A 41 7.47 -4.83 -4.70
N ALA A 42 6.24 -4.91 -4.19
CA ALA A 42 5.81 -5.93 -3.25
C ALA A 42 4.70 -6.79 -3.86
N ALA A 43 4.89 -8.10 -3.90
CA ALA A 43 3.92 -9.09 -4.38
C ALA A 43 4.28 -10.49 -3.86
N ASP A 44 3.33 -11.41 -3.88
CA ASP A 44 3.57 -12.85 -3.65
C ASP A 44 4.14 -13.46 -4.94
N ILE A 45 5.48 -13.62 -4.99
CA ILE A 45 6.19 -14.02 -6.22
C ILE A 45 6.16 -15.54 -6.44
N ASP A 46 6.11 -16.33 -5.39
CA ASP A 46 6.13 -17.78 -5.49
C ASP A 46 4.81 -18.47 -5.11
N GLY A 47 3.75 -17.68 -4.91
CA GLY A 47 2.40 -18.19 -4.69
C GLY A 47 2.18 -18.85 -3.33
N ASP A 48 3.04 -18.55 -2.31
CA ASP A 48 2.89 -19.11 -0.97
C ASP A 48 1.96 -18.29 -0.05
N GLY A 49 1.53 -17.11 -0.50
CA GLY A 49 0.60 -16.23 0.17
C GLY A 49 1.25 -15.14 1.02
N ASP A 50 2.57 -15.10 1.08
CA ASP A 50 3.35 -14.15 1.85
C ASP A 50 3.85 -13.02 0.94
N LEU A 51 3.95 -11.79 1.44
CA LEU A 51 4.34 -10.64 0.65
C LEU A 51 5.86 -10.57 0.48
N ASP A 52 6.34 -10.83 -0.74
CA ASP A 52 7.75 -10.73 -1.13
C ASP A 52 8.11 -9.34 -1.64
N ILE A 53 9.43 -9.06 -1.78
CA ILE A 53 9.92 -7.78 -2.27
C ILE A 53 10.83 -8.00 -3.49
N LEU A 54 10.59 -7.22 -4.53
CA LEU A 54 11.51 -7.06 -5.66
C LEU A 54 12.31 -5.76 -5.52
N SER A 55 13.54 -5.72 -6.01
CA SER A 55 14.31 -4.48 -6.10
C SER A 55 15.07 -4.31 -7.39
N ALA A 56 15.12 -3.08 -7.89
CA ALA A 56 15.92 -2.64 -9.02
C ALA A 56 17.16 -1.87 -8.52
N LEU A 57 18.35 -2.41 -8.71
CA LEU A 57 19.61 -1.83 -8.26
C LEU A 57 20.35 -1.14 -9.43
N TYR A 58 20.13 0.15 -9.57
CA TYR A 58 20.53 0.95 -10.73
C TYR A 58 22.03 0.91 -11.08
N ILE A 59 22.92 1.04 -10.09
CA ILE A 59 24.37 1.06 -10.34
C ILE A 59 24.95 -0.35 -10.44
N ALA A 60 24.39 -1.27 -9.67
CA ALA A 60 24.82 -2.67 -9.66
C ALA A 60 24.41 -3.41 -10.95
N ASN A 61 23.38 -2.92 -11.66
CA ASN A 61 22.76 -3.61 -12.80
C ASN A 61 22.13 -4.95 -12.36
N GLU A 62 21.48 -4.98 -11.25
CA GLU A 62 20.95 -6.19 -10.64
C GLU A 62 19.48 -6.04 -10.30
N ILE A 63 18.75 -7.15 -10.44
CA ILE A 63 17.39 -7.32 -9.94
C ILE A 63 17.42 -8.41 -8.88
N TYR A 64 16.88 -8.13 -7.71
CA TYR A 64 16.76 -9.08 -6.62
C TYR A 64 15.31 -9.33 -6.26
N TRP A 65 15.07 -10.54 -5.79
CA TRP A 65 13.89 -10.97 -5.08
C TRP A 65 14.26 -11.32 -3.63
N TYR A 66 13.54 -10.79 -2.68
CA TYR A 66 13.65 -11.08 -1.26
C TYR A 66 12.41 -11.86 -0.86
N LYS A 67 12.55 -13.19 -0.80
CA LYS A 67 11.48 -14.10 -0.43
C LYS A 67 11.20 -14.02 1.06
N ASN A 68 9.96 -13.74 1.42
CA ASN A 68 9.46 -13.73 2.78
C ASN A 68 9.05 -15.14 3.23
N ASP A 69 9.14 -15.43 4.52
CA ASP A 69 8.64 -16.69 5.12
C ASP A 69 7.32 -16.50 5.88
N GLY A 70 6.62 -15.38 5.65
CA GLY A 70 5.37 -15.00 6.31
C GLY A 70 5.52 -14.61 7.78
N ASN A 71 6.74 -14.36 8.24
CA ASN A 71 7.06 -13.86 9.57
C ASN A 71 8.05 -12.70 9.52
N GLY A 72 8.15 -12.00 8.39
CA GLY A 72 9.08 -10.90 8.19
C GLY A 72 10.55 -11.31 8.07
N ASN A 73 10.87 -12.61 7.81
CA ASN A 73 12.24 -13.04 7.56
C ASN A 73 12.46 -13.25 6.06
N PHE A 74 13.42 -12.55 5.51
CA PHE A 74 13.68 -12.52 4.07
C PHE A 74 14.90 -13.33 3.67
N THR A 75 14.79 -14.04 2.54
CA THR A 75 15.90 -14.72 1.85
C THR A 75 16.14 -14.07 0.51
N GLU A 76 17.38 -13.67 0.24
CA GLU A 76 17.79 -12.92 -0.95
C GLU A 76 18.09 -13.85 -2.13
N PHE A 77 17.45 -13.58 -3.30
CA PHE A 77 17.67 -14.27 -4.57
C PHE A 77 18.03 -13.26 -5.65
N LEU A 78 19.12 -13.50 -6.36
CA LEU A 78 19.50 -12.73 -7.53
C LEU A 78 18.74 -13.24 -8.75
N ILE A 79 17.85 -12.41 -9.31
CA ILE A 79 17.11 -12.74 -10.54
C ILE A 79 18.02 -12.55 -11.76
N SER A 80 18.65 -11.36 -11.88
CA SER A 80 19.46 -11.04 -13.07
C SER A 80 20.53 -10.00 -12.81
N THR A 81 21.61 -10.07 -13.61
CA THR A 81 22.67 -9.03 -13.72
C THR A 81 22.74 -8.44 -15.14
N GLU A 82 21.74 -8.69 -15.95
CA GLU A 82 21.75 -8.30 -17.37
C GLU A 82 21.14 -6.92 -17.66
N PRO A 83 20.18 -6.39 -16.87
CA PRO A 83 19.63 -5.05 -17.13
C PRO A 83 20.70 -3.99 -16.90
N ASP A 84 20.84 -3.03 -17.83
CA ASP A 84 21.80 -1.93 -17.67
C ASP A 84 21.12 -0.68 -17.05
N GLY A 85 21.31 -0.53 -15.75
CA GLY A 85 20.69 0.51 -14.94
C GLY A 85 19.16 0.40 -14.83
N PRO A 86 18.65 -0.65 -14.15
CA PRO A 86 17.23 -0.81 -13.94
C PRO A 86 16.67 0.33 -13.09
N THR A 87 15.54 0.90 -13.53
CA THR A 87 14.87 2.07 -12.96
C THR A 87 13.48 1.78 -12.45
N SER A 88 12.91 0.65 -12.83
CA SER A 88 11.59 0.22 -12.38
C SER A 88 11.54 -1.29 -12.36
N VAL A 89 10.81 -1.83 -11.38
CA VAL A 89 10.52 -3.25 -11.24
C VAL A 89 9.03 -3.43 -10.94
N TYR A 90 8.42 -4.45 -11.53
CA TYR A 90 7.00 -4.77 -11.36
C TYR A 90 6.81 -6.28 -11.42
N ALA A 91 5.74 -6.80 -10.81
CA ALA A 91 5.39 -8.21 -10.88
C ALA A 91 4.01 -8.41 -11.50
N PHE A 92 3.89 -9.34 -12.43
CA PHE A 92 2.63 -9.75 -13.05
C PHE A 92 2.80 -11.09 -13.75
N ASP A 93 1.77 -11.89 -13.84
CA ASP A 93 1.72 -13.14 -14.62
C ASP A 93 1.55 -12.77 -16.11
N VAL A 94 2.67 -12.66 -16.84
CA VAL A 94 2.71 -12.11 -18.21
C VAL A 94 2.28 -13.13 -19.26
N ASP A 95 2.58 -14.42 -19.03
CA ASP A 95 2.26 -15.51 -19.96
C ASP A 95 1.03 -16.34 -19.55
N THR A 96 0.39 -15.95 -18.44
CA THR A 96 -0.83 -16.57 -17.90
C THR A 96 -0.66 -18.03 -17.49
N ASP A 97 0.54 -18.42 -17.06
CA ASP A 97 0.84 -19.77 -16.57
C ASP A 97 0.52 -19.94 -15.07
N GLY A 98 0.27 -18.86 -14.36
CA GLY A 98 -0.13 -18.80 -12.96
C GLY A 98 1.02 -18.49 -12.01
N ASP A 99 2.24 -18.32 -12.49
CA ASP A 99 3.41 -17.93 -11.74
C ASP A 99 3.70 -16.43 -11.95
N MET A 100 4.10 -15.70 -10.92
CA MET A 100 4.36 -14.26 -11.03
C MET A 100 5.71 -14.00 -11.67
N ASP A 101 5.71 -13.30 -12.80
CA ASP A 101 6.89 -12.84 -13.52
C ASP A 101 7.39 -11.48 -13.04
N VAL A 102 8.58 -11.11 -13.47
CA VAL A 102 9.19 -9.82 -13.11
C VAL A 102 9.45 -8.97 -14.36
N LEU A 103 8.88 -7.77 -14.39
CA LEU A 103 9.13 -6.77 -15.43
C LEU A 103 10.12 -5.73 -14.95
N THR A 104 10.94 -5.23 -15.90
CA THR A 104 11.88 -4.14 -15.62
C THR A 104 11.96 -3.13 -16.76
N ALA A 105 12.16 -1.85 -16.38
CA ALA A 105 12.63 -0.82 -17.28
C ALA A 105 14.08 -0.46 -16.92
N SER A 106 14.93 -0.22 -17.93
CA SER A 106 16.34 0.10 -17.75
C SER A 106 16.76 1.31 -18.56
N SER A 107 17.56 2.21 -17.99
CA SER A 107 17.86 3.52 -18.57
C SER A 107 19.33 3.77 -18.93
N ARG A 108 20.17 2.75 -18.91
CA ARG A 108 21.54 2.81 -19.41
C ARG A 108 21.68 1.98 -20.69
N GLY A 109 22.61 2.34 -21.55
CA GLY A 109 22.85 1.61 -22.79
C GLY A 109 21.75 1.79 -23.82
N GLU A 110 21.03 0.73 -24.11
CA GLU A 110 19.82 0.73 -24.93
C GLU A 110 18.63 0.70 -23.97
N ASP A 111 17.94 1.83 -23.79
CA ASP A 111 16.73 1.91 -22.94
C ASP A 111 15.83 0.71 -23.21
N GLU A 112 15.62 -0.15 -22.21
CA GLU A 112 15.06 -1.47 -22.44
C GLU A 112 13.91 -1.76 -21.48
N VAL A 113 12.87 -2.39 -22.01
CA VAL A 113 11.82 -3.07 -21.26
C VAL A 113 12.00 -4.56 -21.45
N SER A 114 12.17 -5.27 -20.35
CA SER A 114 12.32 -6.73 -20.32
C SER A 114 11.37 -7.34 -19.30
N TRP A 115 11.01 -8.58 -19.52
CA TRP A 115 10.40 -9.42 -18.51
C TRP A 115 11.23 -10.67 -18.26
N TYR A 116 11.10 -11.23 -17.09
CA TYR A 116 11.78 -12.41 -16.61
C TYR A 116 10.72 -13.43 -16.25
N GLU A 117 10.50 -14.38 -17.16
CA GLU A 117 9.57 -15.50 -17.01
C GLU A 117 10.00 -16.37 -15.82
N ASN A 118 9.10 -16.54 -14.87
CA ASN A 118 9.24 -17.42 -13.72
C ASN A 118 8.68 -18.80 -14.07
N ASP A 119 9.47 -19.86 -13.96
CA ASP A 119 9.01 -21.23 -14.28
C ASP A 119 8.33 -21.95 -13.11
N GLY A 120 7.91 -21.22 -12.05
CA GLY A 120 7.32 -21.76 -10.82
C GLY A 120 8.30 -22.57 -9.96
N ASN A 121 9.58 -22.58 -10.29
CA ASN A 121 10.62 -23.26 -9.52
C ASN A 121 11.80 -22.33 -9.19
N GLU A 122 11.54 -21.04 -9.07
CA GLU A 122 12.51 -20.00 -8.73
C GLU A 122 13.59 -19.79 -9.83
N ASN A 123 13.32 -20.17 -11.10
CA ASN A 123 14.21 -19.90 -12.21
C ASN A 123 13.59 -18.85 -13.13
N PHE A 124 14.37 -17.83 -13.47
CA PHE A 124 13.93 -16.73 -14.29
C PHE A 124 14.62 -16.74 -15.66
N THR A 125 13.82 -16.64 -16.74
CA THR A 125 14.31 -16.54 -18.11
C THR A 125 14.02 -15.16 -18.67
N ARG A 126 15.06 -14.44 -19.17
CA ARG A 126 14.88 -13.07 -19.66
C ARG A 126 14.36 -13.03 -21.09
N HIS A 127 13.35 -12.17 -21.32
CA HIS A 127 12.79 -11.80 -22.61
C HIS A 127 12.80 -10.28 -22.78
N ILE A 128 13.19 -9.79 -23.97
CA ILE A 128 13.20 -8.36 -24.28
C ILE A 128 11.91 -8.02 -25.01
N ILE A 129 11.12 -7.12 -24.43
CA ILE A 129 9.90 -6.60 -25.05
C ILE A 129 10.23 -5.45 -26.00
N ALA A 130 11.04 -4.49 -25.56
CA ALA A 130 11.38 -3.30 -26.34
C ALA A 130 12.71 -2.66 -25.93
N THR A 131 13.25 -1.81 -26.80
CA THR A 131 14.51 -1.07 -26.59
C THR A 131 14.32 0.45 -26.66
N ASN A 132 13.22 1.00 -26.20
CA ASN A 132 12.89 2.43 -26.34
C ASN A 132 12.24 3.08 -25.12
N ALA A 133 12.15 2.38 -23.99
CA ALA A 133 11.49 2.91 -22.80
C ALA A 133 12.32 2.59 -21.55
N SER A 134 12.37 3.55 -20.61
CA SER A 134 13.46 3.53 -19.64
C SER A 134 13.13 4.00 -18.22
N ASN A 135 11.94 4.51 -17.92
CA ASN A 135 11.73 5.15 -16.61
C ASN A 135 10.80 4.36 -15.69
N SER A 136 9.64 3.96 -16.19
CA SER A 136 8.62 3.25 -15.43
C SER A 136 8.02 2.15 -16.30
N VAL A 137 7.68 1.02 -15.71
CA VAL A 137 6.98 -0.11 -16.35
C VAL A 137 5.91 -0.63 -15.43
N LEU A 138 4.79 -1.02 -16.00
CA LEU A 138 3.73 -1.78 -15.33
C LEU A 138 3.05 -2.72 -16.32
N ALA A 139 2.35 -3.72 -15.82
CA ALA A 139 1.55 -4.63 -16.63
C ALA A 139 0.09 -4.66 -16.16
N ILE A 140 -0.82 -4.80 -17.10
CA ILE A 140 -2.26 -4.87 -16.90
C ILE A 140 -2.90 -5.38 -18.20
N ASP A 141 -4.04 -6.05 -18.11
CA ASP A 141 -4.91 -6.29 -19.28
C ASP A 141 -5.51 -4.95 -19.72
N PHE A 142 -4.86 -4.29 -20.68
CA PHE A 142 -5.15 -2.89 -21.02
C PHE A 142 -6.25 -2.74 -22.05
N ASP A 143 -6.46 -3.73 -22.90
CA ASP A 143 -7.52 -3.72 -23.94
C ASP A 143 -8.67 -4.69 -23.66
N GLY A 144 -8.62 -5.39 -22.52
CA GLY A 144 -9.69 -6.25 -22.03
C GLY A 144 -9.79 -7.58 -22.78
N ASP A 145 -8.71 -8.04 -23.42
CA ASP A 145 -8.69 -9.31 -24.16
C ASP A 145 -8.30 -10.52 -23.29
N GLY A 146 -7.82 -10.26 -22.08
CA GLY A 146 -7.47 -11.25 -21.05
C GLY A 146 -5.98 -11.58 -20.99
N ASP A 147 -5.16 -10.97 -21.84
CA ASP A 147 -3.71 -11.11 -21.87
C ASP A 147 -3.03 -9.91 -21.18
N ALA A 148 -1.90 -10.12 -20.54
CA ALA A 148 -1.19 -9.05 -19.85
C ALA A 148 -0.40 -8.17 -20.80
N ASP A 149 -0.79 -6.91 -20.92
CA ASP A 149 -0.07 -5.89 -21.67
C ASP A 149 0.96 -5.16 -20.84
N VAL A 150 1.88 -4.45 -21.48
CA VAL A 150 2.92 -3.68 -20.80
C VAL A 150 2.84 -2.21 -21.18
N LEU A 151 2.71 -1.34 -20.17
CA LEU A 151 2.83 0.10 -20.30
C LEU A 151 4.23 0.55 -19.87
N ALA A 152 4.84 1.48 -20.61
CA ALA A 152 6.16 1.97 -20.28
C ALA A 152 6.35 3.45 -20.61
N ALA A 153 7.03 4.15 -19.69
CA ALA A 153 7.43 5.54 -19.84
C ALA A 153 8.82 5.66 -20.47
N SER A 154 8.98 6.56 -21.44
CA SER A 154 10.25 6.88 -22.05
C SER A 154 10.61 8.35 -21.89
N GLY A 155 11.47 8.64 -20.91
CA GLY A 155 11.95 10.00 -20.68
C GLY A 155 12.87 10.52 -21.81
N ILE A 156 13.54 9.64 -22.52
CA ILE A 156 14.44 10.01 -23.62
C ILE A 156 13.66 10.33 -24.92
N ASN A 157 12.50 9.70 -25.11
CA ASN A 157 11.66 9.89 -26.29
C ASN A 157 10.46 10.79 -26.03
N ASP A 158 10.29 11.28 -24.79
CA ASP A 158 9.13 12.10 -24.36
C ASP A 158 7.80 11.42 -24.72
N ARG A 159 7.63 10.14 -24.32
CA ARG A 159 6.48 9.31 -24.73
C ARG A 159 6.05 8.34 -23.66
N ILE A 160 4.78 7.95 -23.78
CA ILE A 160 4.21 6.78 -23.11
C ILE A 160 3.89 5.75 -24.18
N TYR A 161 4.31 4.53 -23.96
CA TYR A 161 4.12 3.40 -24.84
C TYR A 161 3.22 2.34 -24.21
N TRP A 162 2.48 1.65 -25.06
CA TRP A 162 1.78 0.41 -24.76
C TRP A 162 2.30 -0.69 -25.68
N TYR A 163 2.60 -1.83 -25.13
CA TYR A 163 3.01 -3.03 -25.84
C TYR A 163 1.92 -4.08 -25.61
N GLU A 164 1.03 -4.21 -26.63
CA GLU A 164 -0.08 -5.16 -26.68
C GLU A 164 0.48 -6.57 -26.83
N ASN A 165 0.12 -7.48 -25.90
CA ASN A 165 0.44 -8.90 -25.94
C ASN A 165 -0.66 -9.64 -26.69
N ASP A 166 -0.32 -10.56 -27.58
CA ASP A 166 -1.29 -11.37 -28.34
C ASP A 166 -1.61 -12.72 -27.66
N GLY A 167 -1.28 -12.89 -26.38
CA GLY A 167 -1.43 -14.13 -25.61
C GLY A 167 -0.46 -15.25 -26.04
N ASN A 168 0.54 -14.93 -26.84
CA ASN A 168 1.60 -15.84 -27.23
C ASN A 168 2.97 -15.16 -27.09
N GLU A 169 3.10 -14.21 -26.16
CA GLU A 169 4.33 -13.46 -25.85
C GLU A 169 4.85 -12.62 -27.05
N ASN A 170 3.99 -12.29 -28.04
CA ASN A 170 4.36 -11.38 -29.10
C ASN A 170 3.79 -9.99 -28.80
N PHE A 171 4.69 -9.05 -28.57
CA PHE A 171 4.32 -7.68 -28.23
C PHE A 171 4.22 -6.77 -29.45
N THR A 172 3.08 -6.13 -29.63
CA THR A 172 2.84 -5.10 -30.66
C THR A 172 2.96 -3.72 -30.03
N HIS A 173 3.82 -2.88 -30.59
CA HIS A 173 4.08 -1.53 -30.07
C HIS A 173 3.01 -0.52 -30.49
N HIS A 174 2.44 0.18 -29.52
CA HIS A 174 1.55 1.31 -29.66
C HIS A 174 2.08 2.54 -28.92
N THR A 175 1.65 3.71 -29.31
CA THR A 175 1.96 4.95 -28.60
C THR A 175 0.71 5.50 -27.94
N VAL A 176 0.67 5.52 -26.62
CA VAL A 176 -0.41 6.16 -25.86
C VAL A 176 -0.35 7.67 -26.06
N MET A 177 0.81 8.29 -25.78
CA MET A 177 0.96 9.73 -25.93
C MET A 177 2.37 10.12 -26.38
N ASN A 178 2.44 11.21 -27.20
CA ASN A 178 3.67 11.85 -27.64
C ASN A 178 3.81 13.23 -27.00
N GLY A 179 5.04 13.64 -26.70
CA GLY A 179 5.34 14.98 -26.17
C GLY A 179 5.15 15.09 -24.66
N VAL A 180 5.04 13.97 -23.96
CA VAL A 180 5.07 13.90 -22.50
C VAL A 180 6.52 14.06 -22.07
N ASN A 181 6.91 15.26 -21.65
CA ASN A 181 8.32 15.57 -21.38
C ASN A 181 8.81 14.89 -20.11
N LEU A 182 9.78 13.98 -20.26
CA LEU A 182 10.37 13.19 -19.17
C LEU A 182 9.32 12.50 -18.28
N PRO A 183 8.42 11.65 -18.82
CA PRO A 183 7.53 10.89 -17.96
C PRO A 183 8.35 9.99 -17.03
N ARG A 184 8.08 10.09 -15.73
CA ARG A 184 8.86 9.40 -14.68
C ARG A 184 8.12 8.24 -14.06
N SER A 185 6.83 8.41 -13.85
CA SER A 185 5.96 7.43 -13.21
C SER A 185 4.68 7.28 -14.01
N LEU A 186 4.19 6.07 -14.10
CA LEU A 186 2.90 5.71 -14.67
C LEU A 186 2.04 5.02 -13.62
N PHE A 187 0.73 5.18 -13.77
CA PHE A 187 -0.28 4.36 -13.10
C PHE A 187 -1.39 4.06 -14.11
N ALA A 188 -2.06 2.91 -13.99
CA ALA A 188 -3.13 2.52 -14.90
C ALA A 188 -4.35 2.06 -14.12
N ILE A 189 -5.49 2.69 -14.38
CA ILE A 189 -6.77 2.44 -13.74
C ILE A 189 -7.88 3.11 -14.56
N ASP A 190 -9.11 2.62 -14.48
CA ASP A 190 -10.31 3.28 -15.00
C ASP A 190 -10.61 4.51 -14.14
N VAL A 191 -10.35 5.72 -14.65
CA VAL A 191 -10.46 6.99 -13.90
C VAL A 191 -11.87 7.57 -14.00
N ASP A 192 -12.57 7.38 -15.11
CA ASP A 192 -13.89 7.98 -15.37
C ASP A 192 -15.06 7.00 -15.24
N GLY A 193 -14.77 5.74 -14.91
CA GLY A 193 -15.78 4.72 -14.66
C GLY A 193 -16.44 4.15 -15.90
N ASP A 194 -15.83 4.30 -17.08
CA ASP A 194 -16.36 3.79 -18.35
C ASP A 194 -15.97 2.33 -18.64
N SER A 195 -15.12 1.74 -17.79
CA SER A 195 -14.58 0.38 -17.81
C SER A 195 -13.39 0.16 -18.75
N ASP A 196 -12.90 1.19 -19.40
CA ASP A 196 -11.66 1.15 -20.18
C ASP A 196 -10.50 1.61 -19.25
N ILE A 197 -9.36 0.96 -19.34
CA ILE A 197 -8.23 1.33 -18.48
C ILE A 197 -7.51 2.55 -19.04
N ASP A 198 -7.36 3.56 -18.21
CA ASP A 198 -6.67 4.81 -18.51
C ASP A 198 -5.23 4.81 -18.04
N VAL A 199 -4.47 5.81 -18.45
CA VAL A 199 -3.08 6.00 -18.02
C VAL A 199 -2.92 7.34 -17.31
N LEU A 200 -2.34 7.31 -16.13
CA LEU A 200 -1.88 8.49 -15.38
C LEU A 200 -0.36 8.63 -15.52
N SER A 201 0.14 9.84 -15.62
CA SER A 201 1.58 10.09 -15.55
C SER A 201 1.97 11.29 -14.69
N ALA A 202 3.10 11.12 -13.99
CA ALA A 202 3.86 12.22 -13.43
C ALA A 202 5.08 12.51 -14.30
N SER A 203 5.28 13.77 -14.67
CA SER A 203 6.33 14.21 -15.59
C SER A 203 7.29 15.21 -14.94
N GLY A 204 8.58 15.14 -15.29
CA GLY A 204 9.62 16.02 -14.76
C GLY A 204 9.55 17.43 -15.34
N ASP A 205 10.17 18.40 -14.63
CA ASP A 205 10.42 19.77 -15.10
C ASP A 205 9.19 20.60 -15.50
N ASN A 206 8.39 21.03 -14.53
CA ASN A 206 7.24 21.94 -14.68
C ASN A 206 6.12 21.40 -15.57
N LEU A 207 5.90 20.11 -15.59
CA LEU A 207 4.80 19.51 -16.33
C LEU A 207 3.72 18.96 -15.43
N PRO A 208 2.48 18.98 -15.89
CA PRO A 208 1.36 18.57 -15.07
C PRO A 208 1.39 17.06 -14.76
N VAL A 209 0.75 16.69 -13.66
CA VAL A 209 0.16 15.39 -13.51
C VAL A 209 -0.98 15.34 -14.51
N ALA A 210 -0.96 14.34 -15.39
CA ALA A 210 -1.93 14.21 -16.45
C ALA A 210 -2.55 12.82 -16.47
N TRP A 211 -3.76 12.77 -16.93
CA TRP A 211 -4.53 11.59 -17.24
C TRP A 211 -4.73 11.50 -18.76
N TYR A 212 -4.62 10.30 -19.29
CA TYR A 212 -4.83 9.98 -20.70
C TYR A 212 -6.01 9.01 -20.78
N GLU A 213 -7.21 9.58 -21.03
CA GLU A 213 -8.46 8.86 -21.20
C GLU A 213 -8.37 7.94 -22.42
N ASN A 214 -8.68 6.66 -22.22
CA ASN A 214 -8.78 5.65 -23.26
C ASN A 214 -10.25 5.51 -23.68
N ASP A 215 -10.59 5.71 -24.96
CA ASP A 215 -11.96 5.59 -25.46
C ASP A 215 -12.39 4.14 -25.79
N GLY A 216 -11.64 3.14 -25.32
CA GLY A 216 -11.86 1.73 -25.63
C GLY A 216 -11.58 1.32 -27.08
N ASN A 217 -11.09 2.26 -27.90
CA ASN A 217 -10.71 2.01 -29.29
C ASN A 217 -9.26 2.43 -29.56
N GLN A 218 -8.41 2.42 -28.52
CA GLN A 218 -6.99 2.77 -28.59
C GLN A 218 -6.74 4.24 -28.99
N THR A 219 -7.72 5.14 -28.71
CA THR A 219 -7.57 6.57 -28.91
C THR A 219 -7.49 7.27 -27.56
N PHE A 220 -6.43 8.01 -27.34
CA PHE A 220 -6.17 8.65 -26.06
C PHE A 220 -6.40 10.15 -26.12
N THR A 221 -7.09 10.67 -25.09
CA THR A 221 -7.30 12.12 -24.89
C THR A 221 -6.54 12.57 -23.66
N GLU A 222 -5.73 13.63 -23.77
CA GLU A 222 -4.97 14.17 -22.67
C GLU A 222 -5.81 15.14 -21.84
N HIS A 223 -5.89 14.89 -20.53
CA HIS A 223 -6.51 15.72 -19.52
C HIS A 223 -5.46 16.14 -18.49
N ALA A 224 -5.29 17.44 -18.28
CA ALA A 224 -4.38 17.96 -17.26
C ALA A 224 -5.10 17.96 -15.90
N ILE A 225 -4.64 17.15 -14.96
CA ILE A 225 -5.15 17.15 -13.57
C ILE A 225 -4.64 18.41 -12.85
N ALA A 226 -3.37 18.74 -13.01
CA ALA A 226 -2.79 19.93 -12.39
C ALA A 226 -1.90 20.69 -13.39
N THR A 227 -2.08 22.01 -13.45
CA THR A 227 -1.31 22.87 -14.36
C THR A 227 -0.25 23.73 -13.67
N ASP A 228 -0.22 23.73 -12.34
CA ASP A 228 0.67 24.51 -11.48
C ASP A 228 1.69 23.63 -10.75
N THR A 229 1.84 22.39 -11.19
CA THR A 229 2.77 21.47 -10.56
C THR A 229 4.19 21.78 -10.96
N ASP A 230 4.93 21.90 -9.97
CA ASP A 230 6.36 21.91 -9.98
C ASP A 230 6.87 20.44 -10.13
N GLY A 231 6.98 19.89 -11.34
CA GLY A 231 7.59 18.60 -11.65
C GLY A 231 7.14 17.38 -10.82
N GLY A 232 6.17 16.63 -11.31
CA GLY A 232 5.76 15.36 -10.70
C GLY A 232 6.89 14.32 -10.74
N VAL A 233 7.05 13.58 -9.67
CA VAL A 233 8.02 12.46 -9.55
C VAL A 233 7.31 11.14 -9.60
N GLN A 234 6.24 11.00 -8.82
CA GLN A 234 5.40 9.83 -8.79
C GLN A 234 3.91 10.21 -8.76
N VAL A 235 3.12 9.38 -9.39
CA VAL A 235 1.65 9.39 -9.36
C VAL A 235 1.15 8.07 -8.81
N TYR A 236 0.07 8.14 -8.02
CA TYR A 236 -0.68 6.99 -7.51
C TYR A 236 -2.17 7.30 -7.59
N ALA A 237 -3.04 6.31 -7.73
CA ALA A 237 -4.47 6.54 -7.83
C ALA A 237 -5.26 5.53 -7.00
N ILE A 238 -6.28 6.02 -6.31
CA ILE A 238 -7.16 5.27 -5.43
C ILE A 238 -8.39 6.13 -5.11
N ASP A 239 -9.52 5.52 -4.78
CA ASP A 239 -10.67 6.19 -4.15
C ASP A 239 -10.29 6.57 -2.71
N MET A 240 -9.91 7.84 -2.51
CA MET A 240 -9.28 8.33 -1.28
C MET A 240 -10.30 8.68 -0.19
N ASP A 241 -11.50 9.09 -0.58
CA ASP A 241 -12.58 9.52 0.32
C ASP A 241 -13.78 8.57 0.33
N SER A 242 -13.67 7.45 -0.38
CA SER A 242 -14.68 6.39 -0.45
C SER A 242 -16.01 6.85 -1.08
N ASP A 243 -15.95 7.81 -2.00
CA ASP A 243 -17.15 8.27 -2.74
C ASP A 243 -17.42 7.45 -4.01
N GLY A 244 -16.47 6.63 -4.43
CA GLY A 244 -16.53 5.69 -5.55
C GLY A 244 -15.84 6.18 -6.81
N ASP A 245 -15.29 7.40 -6.81
CA ASP A 245 -14.55 8.00 -7.91
C ASP A 245 -13.04 7.87 -7.66
N ILE A 246 -12.25 7.70 -8.69
CA ILE A 246 -10.80 7.49 -8.53
C ILE A 246 -10.07 8.81 -8.43
N ASP A 247 -9.42 9.02 -7.31
CA ASP A 247 -8.57 10.16 -7.00
C ASP A 247 -7.11 9.95 -7.38
N VAL A 248 -6.35 11.04 -7.41
CA VAL A 248 -4.94 11.01 -7.77
C VAL A 248 -4.07 11.63 -6.69
N LEU A 249 -3.01 10.93 -6.32
CA LEU A 249 -1.95 11.41 -5.45
C LEU A 249 -0.70 11.73 -6.25
N SER A 250 0.04 12.75 -5.86
CA SER A 250 1.37 13.02 -6.43
C SER A 250 2.40 13.43 -5.39
N ALA A 251 3.62 12.91 -5.60
CA ALA A 251 4.85 13.47 -5.03
C ALA A 251 5.45 14.43 -6.04
N SER A 252 5.76 15.68 -5.62
CA SER A 252 6.29 16.72 -6.49
C SER A 252 7.43 17.47 -5.83
N HIS A 253 8.51 17.71 -6.59
CA HIS A 253 9.62 18.56 -6.15
C HIS A 253 10.11 19.44 -7.31
N THR A 254 10.42 20.73 -7.03
CA THR A 254 10.95 21.67 -8.04
C THR A 254 12.08 22.51 -7.53
N GLY A 255 12.51 22.25 -6.31
CA GLY A 255 13.48 23.09 -5.63
C GLY A 255 12.96 24.47 -5.19
N LEU A 256 11.64 24.71 -5.29
CA LEU A 256 10.97 25.89 -4.74
C LEU A 256 9.81 25.55 -3.81
N GLN A 257 9.08 24.47 -4.05
CA GLN A 257 7.98 24.00 -3.20
C GLN A 257 7.81 22.50 -3.37
N ASP A 258 8.38 21.74 -2.48
CA ASP A 258 8.18 20.32 -2.40
C ASP A 258 6.82 20.03 -1.76
N LYS A 259 6.06 19.06 -2.26
CA LYS A 259 4.72 18.79 -1.74
C LYS A 259 4.25 17.37 -2.05
N ILE A 260 3.37 16.87 -1.17
CA ILE A 260 2.48 15.76 -1.43
C ILE A 260 1.07 16.33 -1.63
N THR A 261 0.43 15.95 -2.71
CA THR A 261 -0.86 16.51 -3.13
C THR A 261 -1.84 15.40 -3.45
N TRP A 262 -3.07 15.57 -3.00
CA TRP A 262 -4.23 14.81 -3.41
C TRP A 262 -5.09 15.65 -4.35
N TYR A 263 -5.54 15.08 -5.43
CA TYR A 263 -6.46 15.65 -6.39
C TYR A 263 -7.75 14.81 -6.32
N GLU A 264 -8.75 15.34 -5.62
CA GLU A 264 -10.08 14.77 -5.45
C GLU A 264 -10.84 14.87 -6.78
N ASN A 265 -11.32 13.74 -7.29
CA ASN A 265 -12.18 13.64 -8.46
C ASN A 265 -13.64 13.73 -8.02
N ASP A 266 -14.46 14.56 -8.66
CA ASP A 266 -15.89 14.73 -8.33
C ASP A 266 -16.83 13.81 -9.15
N GLY A 267 -16.28 12.83 -9.88
CA GLY A 267 -17.01 11.92 -10.76
C GLY A 267 -17.48 12.53 -12.08
N ASP A 268 -17.29 13.83 -12.27
CA ASP A 268 -17.54 14.56 -13.53
C ASP A 268 -16.20 15.04 -14.15
N GLU A 269 -15.08 14.34 -13.88
CA GLU A 269 -13.71 14.62 -14.36
C GLU A 269 -13.12 15.98 -13.92
N ASN A 270 -13.66 16.59 -12.85
CA ASN A 270 -13.09 17.79 -12.29
C ASN A 270 -12.28 17.46 -11.04
N PHE A 271 -11.04 17.86 -11.02
CA PHE A 271 -10.13 17.60 -9.91
C PHE A 271 -9.97 18.82 -8.99
N THR A 272 -10.27 18.62 -7.68
CA THR A 272 -10.02 19.60 -6.63
C THR A 272 -8.67 19.31 -5.97
N THR A 273 -7.83 20.33 -5.80
CA THR A 273 -6.48 20.15 -5.25
C THR A 273 -6.47 20.31 -3.73
N HIS A 274 -6.01 19.29 -3.02
CA HIS A 274 -5.76 19.26 -1.58
C HIS A 274 -4.26 19.07 -1.32
N ILE A 275 -3.63 20.02 -0.62
CA ILE A 275 -2.22 19.89 -0.23
C ILE A 275 -2.15 19.12 1.08
N ILE A 276 -1.62 17.90 1.05
CA ILE A 276 -1.43 17.08 2.25
C ILE A 276 -0.29 17.65 3.09
N THR A 277 0.86 17.92 2.47
CA THR A 277 2.00 18.55 3.15
C THR A 277 2.89 19.34 2.19
N MET A 278 3.61 20.33 2.75
CA MET A 278 4.71 21.06 2.10
C MET A 278 6.02 20.91 2.90
N ASP A 279 6.05 20.02 3.88
CA ASP A 279 7.19 19.80 4.77
C ASP A 279 8.05 18.58 4.36
N ALA A 280 7.65 17.85 3.31
CA ALA A 280 8.42 16.76 2.72
C ALA A 280 9.56 17.32 1.85
N ASP A 281 10.82 17.13 2.23
CA ASP A 281 11.98 17.70 1.52
C ASP A 281 12.44 16.75 0.39
N TYR A 282 12.18 17.14 -0.86
CA TYR A 282 12.42 16.34 -2.05
C TYR A 282 11.68 14.98 -2.02
N PRO A 283 10.31 14.95 -2.01
CA PRO A 283 9.58 13.71 -2.00
C PRO A 283 9.77 12.93 -3.31
N THR A 284 10.07 11.66 -3.18
CA THR A 284 10.40 10.75 -4.28
C THR A 284 9.33 9.70 -4.53
N SER A 285 8.55 9.37 -3.51
CA SER A 285 7.52 8.34 -3.57
C SER A 285 6.32 8.71 -2.72
N VAL A 286 5.14 8.35 -3.19
CA VAL A 286 3.85 8.43 -2.49
C VAL A 286 3.11 7.11 -2.64
N TYR A 287 2.45 6.67 -1.58
CA TYR A 287 1.61 5.47 -1.56
C TYR A 287 0.39 5.72 -0.66
N ALA A 288 -0.67 4.96 -0.84
CA ALA A 288 -1.87 5.09 -0.05
C ALA A 288 -2.38 3.74 0.45
N ALA A 289 -2.74 3.67 1.73
CA ALA A 289 -3.33 2.52 2.38
C ALA A 289 -3.96 2.94 3.71
N ASP A 290 -4.90 2.16 4.23
CA ASP A 290 -5.38 2.27 5.60
C ASP A 290 -4.30 1.73 6.55
N ILE A 291 -3.60 2.63 7.26
CA ILE A 291 -2.44 2.30 8.10
C ILE A 291 -2.85 2.03 9.54
N ASP A 292 -3.88 2.70 10.05
CA ASP A 292 -4.30 2.56 11.44
C ASP A 292 -5.56 1.70 11.64
N GLY A 293 -6.10 1.17 10.53
CA GLY A 293 -7.23 0.25 10.53
C GLY A 293 -8.57 0.92 10.79
N ASP A 294 -8.69 2.23 10.56
CA ASP A 294 -9.92 2.98 10.78
C ASP A 294 -10.83 3.05 9.54
N SER A 295 -10.35 2.53 8.41
CA SER A 295 -10.99 2.45 7.09
C SER A 295 -10.92 3.73 6.27
N ASP A 296 -10.31 4.79 6.76
CA ASP A 296 -9.97 5.97 5.99
C ASP A 296 -8.61 5.75 5.31
N ILE A 297 -8.47 6.13 4.07
CA ILE A 297 -7.22 5.91 3.34
C ILE A 297 -6.19 6.97 3.73
N ASP A 298 -5.06 6.51 4.23
CA ASP A 298 -3.91 7.33 4.62
C ASP A 298 -2.89 7.46 3.48
N VAL A 299 -1.94 8.37 3.66
CA VAL A 299 -0.89 8.60 2.68
C VAL A 299 0.50 8.38 3.29
N LEU A 300 1.36 7.70 2.56
CA LEU A 300 2.78 7.50 2.88
C LEU A 300 3.66 8.31 1.93
N SER A 301 4.80 8.78 2.42
CA SER A 301 5.84 9.36 1.56
C SER A 301 7.24 8.92 1.94
N ALA A 302 8.11 8.83 0.91
CA ALA A 302 9.55 8.80 1.05
C ALA A 302 10.13 10.15 0.62
N SER A 303 10.95 10.79 1.48
CA SER A 303 11.55 12.09 1.23
C SER A 303 13.07 12.00 1.29
N ARG A 304 13.69 12.39 0.18
CA ARG A 304 15.11 12.12 -0.09
C ARG A 304 16.06 12.99 0.71
N ASP A 305 15.83 14.32 0.77
CA ASP A 305 16.82 15.26 1.27
C ASP A 305 16.77 15.43 2.79
N ASP A 306 15.65 15.07 3.44
CA ASP A 306 15.53 14.97 4.90
C ASP A 306 15.61 13.51 5.42
N ASN A 307 15.75 12.52 4.52
CA ASN A 307 15.88 11.09 4.85
C ASN A 307 14.66 10.51 5.60
N THR A 308 13.47 11.01 5.27
CA THR A 308 12.26 10.74 6.04
C THR A 308 11.34 9.75 5.32
N ILE A 309 10.81 8.81 6.09
CA ILE A 309 9.59 8.05 5.76
C ILE A 309 8.51 8.59 6.68
N ALA A 310 7.43 9.08 6.10
CA ALA A 310 6.32 9.68 6.83
C ALA A 310 4.98 9.06 6.45
N TRP A 311 4.07 9.10 7.40
CA TRP A 311 2.67 8.77 7.26
C TRP A 311 1.82 10.00 7.59
N TYR A 312 0.79 10.22 6.81
CA TYR A 312 -0.19 11.28 6.95
C TYR A 312 -1.55 10.65 7.20
N GLU A 313 -1.91 10.56 8.51
CA GLU A 313 -3.18 10.03 8.98
C GLU A 313 -4.32 10.90 8.48
N ASN A 314 -5.27 10.31 7.77
CA ASN A 314 -6.51 10.92 7.31
C ASN A 314 -7.60 10.70 8.38
N ASP A 315 -8.29 11.74 8.82
CA ASP A 315 -9.35 11.64 9.84
C ASP A 315 -10.76 11.40 9.24
N GLY A 316 -10.84 11.02 7.96
CA GLY A 316 -12.09 10.84 7.22
C GLY A 316 -12.86 12.15 6.94
N ASN A 317 -12.23 13.30 7.17
CA ASN A 317 -12.79 14.61 6.89
C ASN A 317 -11.78 15.52 6.17
N GLU A 318 -10.91 14.93 5.35
CA GLU A 318 -9.89 15.62 4.55
C GLU A 318 -8.82 16.35 5.39
N ASN A 319 -8.67 16.02 6.67
CA ASN A 319 -7.60 16.59 7.49
C ASN A 319 -6.50 15.55 7.71
N PHE A 320 -5.28 15.93 7.41
CA PHE A 320 -4.12 15.06 7.54
C PHE A 320 -3.26 15.42 8.75
N THR A 321 -2.88 14.42 9.54
CA THR A 321 -1.92 14.54 10.65
C THR A 321 -0.62 13.84 10.28
N THR A 322 0.50 14.56 10.34
CA THR A 322 1.81 14.02 9.98
C THR A 322 2.41 13.20 11.11
N HIS A 323 2.81 11.97 10.82
CA HIS A 323 3.56 11.06 11.68
C HIS A 323 4.88 10.67 11.00
N ILE A 324 5.99 10.75 11.73
CA ILE A 324 7.29 10.35 11.22
C ILE A 324 7.55 8.90 11.62
N ILE A 325 7.70 8.02 10.63
CA ILE A 325 8.04 6.60 10.81
C ILE A 325 9.55 6.47 11.01
N SER A 326 10.34 7.08 10.13
CA SER A 326 11.81 7.03 10.20
C SER A 326 12.45 8.33 9.70
N THR A 327 13.60 8.70 10.25
CA THR A 327 14.49 9.76 9.74
C THR A 327 15.88 9.21 9.40
N GLN A 328 15.98 7.91 9.18
CA GLN A 328 17.24 7.19 8.96
C GLN A 328 17.36 6.63 7.53
N ALA A 329 16.34 6.77 6.69
CA ALA A 329 16.34 6.28 5.31
C ALA A 329 17.17 7.20 4.39
N VAL A 330 18.50 7.01 4.38
CA VAL A 330 19.43 7.96 3.73
C VAL A 330 19.25 7.95 2.21
N ILE A 331 18.77 9.07 1.67
CA ILE A 331 18.27 9.16 0.28
C ILE A 331 17.11 8.17 0.09
N ALA A 332 16.01 8.37 0.82
CA ALA A 332 14.80 7.57 0.63
C ALA A 332 14.29 7.70 -0.81
N VAL A 333 13.96 6.58 -1.44
CA VAL A 333 13.57 6.54 -2.87
C VAL A 333 12.20 5.97 -3.10
N CYS A 334 11.76 5.01 -2.28
CA CYS A 334 10.48 4.35 -2.44
C CYS A 334 9.85 4.03 -1.08
N VAL A 335 8.52 4.08 -1.02
CA VAL A 335 7.70 3.62 0.11
C VAL A 335 6.53 2.81 -0.43
N LEU A 336 6.19 1.71 0.24
CA LEU A 336 5.05 0.85 -0.03
C LEU A 336 4.39 0.45 1.30
N ALA A 337 3.23 -0.17 1.23
CA ALA A 337 2.55 -0.76 2.37
C ALA A 337 1.98 -2.15 2.07
N GLY A 338 1.88 -3.00 3.10
CA GLY A 338 1.27 -4.32 3.03
C GLY A 338 1.53 -5.11 4.31
N ASP A 339 0.79 -6.17 4.53
CA ASP A 339 0.95 -7.09 5.67
C ASP A 339 2.17 -7.99 5.42
N VAL A 340 3.30 -7.68 6.07
CA VAL A 340 4.60 -8.34 5.85
C VAL A 340 4.77 -9.59 6.71
N ASP A 341 4.20 -9.60 7.91
CA ASP A 341 4.38 -10.73 8.84
C ASP A 341 3.10 -11.56 9.06
N GLY A 342 2.05 -11.25 8.32
CA GLY A 342 0.81 -12.03 8.31
C GLY A 342 -0.06 -11.82 9.55
N ASP A 343 0.14 -10.71 10.29
CA ASP A 343 -0.61 -10.43 11.50
C ASP A 343 -1.93 -9.66 11.24
N GLY A 344 -2.09 -9.12 10.03
CA GLY A 344 -3.29 -8.45 9.54
C GLY A 344 -3.26 -6.93 9.68
N ASP A 345 -2.19 -6.36 10.22
CA ASP A 345 -1.96 -4.92 10.25
C ASP A 345 -1.18 -4.48 9.00
N THR A 346 -1.39 -3.26 8.55
CA THR A 346 -0.68 -2.75 7.37
C THR A 346 0.69 -2.22 7.77
N ASP A 347 1.74 -2.91 7.37
CA ASP A 347 3.13 -2.51 7.56
C ASP A 347 3.61 -1.55 6.49
N VAL A 348 4.75 -0.89 6.75
CA VAL A 348 5.38 0.03 5.80
C VAL A 348 6.74 -0.49 5.35
N LEU A 349 6.97 -0.46 4.04
CA LEU A 349 8.23 -0.85 3.40
C LEU A 349 8.96 0.38 2.86
N SER A 350 10.28 0.42 2.94
CA SER A 350 11.07 1.49 2.36
C SER A 350 12.38 1.04 1.74
N ALA A 351 12.80 1.79 0.72
CA ALA A 351 14.10 1.67 0.11
C ALA A 351 14.91 2.97 0.23
N SER A 352 16.19 2.85 0.55
CA SER A 352 17.12 3.97 0.66
C SER A 352 18.43 3.72 -0.09
N ALA A 353 18.77 4.66 -0.99
CA ALA A 353 19.79 4.45 -2.02
C ALA A 353 21.23 4.57 -1.51
N LEU A 354 21.50 5.44 -0.53
CA LEU A 354 22.89 5.72 -0.12
C LEU A 354 23.40 4.81 0.99
N ASP A 355 22.56 4.44 1.93
CA ASP A 355 22.89 3.44 2.97
C ASP A 355 22.71 2.01 2.48
N SER A 356 22.10 1.84 1.30
CA SER A 356 21.91 0.52 0.66
C SER A 356 20.97 -0.40 1.42
N GLU A 357 19.95 0.17 2.05
CA GLU A 357 19.03 -0.55 2.92
C GLU A 357 17.64 -0.70 2.31
N LEU A 358 17.08 -1.89 2.49
CA LEU A 358 15.64 -2.12 2.45
C LEU A 358 15.18 -2.40 3.88
N ASN A 359 14.17 -1.68 4.31
CA ASN A 359 13.61 -1.84 5.65
C ASN A 359 12.10 -2.04 5.55
N TRP A 360 11.56 -2.78 6.51
CA TRP A 360 10.15 -2.75 6.81
C TRP A 360 9.91 -2.27 8.23
N TYR A 361 8.79 -1.66 8.46
CA TYR A 361 8.39 -1.10 9.74
C TYR A 361 7.12 -1.82 10.15
N GLU A 362 7.28 -2.78 11.06
CA GLU A 362 6.19 -3.54 11.66
C GLU A 362 5.24 -2.57 12.36
N ASN A 363 4.00 -2.57 11.93
CA ASN A 363 2.93 -1.84 12.55
C ASN A 363 2.45 -2.61 13.77
N LEU A 364 2.67 -2.05 14.95
CA LEU A 364 2.26 -2.65 16.22
C LEU A 364 0.83 -2.25 16.61
N SER A 365 0.05 -1.76 15.66
CA SER A 365 -1.35 -1.45 15.91
C SER A 365 -2.10 -2.75 16.14
N ILE A 366 -2.52 -2.95 17.36
CA ILE A 366 -3.39 -4.07 17.69
C ILE A 366 -4.67 -3.87 16.91
N VAL A 367 -5.10 -4.90 16.17
CA VAL A 367 -6.41 -4.95 15.48
C VAL A 367 -7.44 -4.22 16.32
N SER A 368 -8.00 -3.14 15.77
CA SER A 368 -8.83 -2.21 16.55
C SER A 368 -9.97 -2.93 17.22
N VAL A 369 -9.89 -3.03 18.55
CA VAL A 369 -11.01 -3.51 19.37
C VAL A 369 -11.97 -2.35 19.52
N GLU A 370 -12.96 -2.27 18.66
CA GLU A 370 -13.95 -1.21 18.70
C GLU A 370 -14.76 -1.26 20.01
N SER A 371 -14.73 -0.19 20.81
CA SER A 371 -15.58 -0.06 21.97
C SER A 371 -17.02 0.28 21.56
N ILE A 372 -17.89 -0.72 21.53
CA ILE A 372 -19.27 -0.61 21.00
C ILE A 372 -20.28 0.02 21.96
N SER A 373 -19.92 0.35 23.19
CA SER A 373 -20.81 1.07 24.11
C SER A 373 -20.09 1.78 25.25
N ASN A 374 -20.58 2.96 25.62
CA ASN A 374 -20.17 3.70 26.83
C ASN A 374 -20.89 3.19 28.11
N GLU A 375 -21.64 2.10 28.03
CA GLU A 375 -22.31 1.51 29.20
C GLU A 375 -21.33 0.56 29.90
N VAL A 376 -21.11 0.76 31.19
CA VAL A 376 -20.26 -0.11 32.01
C VAL A 376 -20.91 -1.50 32.12
N PRO A 377 -20.27 -2.57 31.54
CA PRO A 377 -20.80 -3.92 31.63
C PRO A 377 -20.83 -4.41 33.10
N ASN A 378 -21.85 -5.18 33.45
CA ASN A 378 -21.95 -5.74 34.79
C ASN A 378 -21.29 -7.12 34.95
N GLU A 379 -20.94 -7.76 33.84
CA GLU A 379 -20.33 -9.12 33.81
C GLU A 379 -19.44 -9.33 32.59
N PHE A 380 -18.46 -10.22 32.70
CA PHE A 380 -17.72 -10.71 31.55
C PHE A 380 -18.62 -11.47 30.61
N SER A 381 -18.55 -11.19 29.34
CA SER A 381 -19.33 -11.90 28.33
C SER A 381 -18.52 -12.16 27.05
N LEU A 382 -18.87 -13.22 26.34
CA LEU A 382 -18.43 -13.47 24.96
C LEU A 382 -19.70 -13.87 24.20
N LYS A 383 -20.07 -13.09 23.18
CA LYS A 383 -21.25 -13.35 22.36
C LYS A 383 -20.91 -14.34 21.23
N GLN A 384 -21.94 -14.95 20.65
CA GLN A 384 -21.80 -15.75 19.44
C GLN A 384 -21.36 -14.82 18.29
N ASN A 385 -20.36 -15.23 17.53
CA ASN A 385 -19.91 -14.47 16.36
C ASN A 385 -21.06 -14.33 15.33
N PHE A 386 -21.04 -13.20 14.61
CA PHE A 386 -22.02 -12.92 13.57
C PHE A 386 -21.33 -12.28 12.35
N PRO A 387 -21.62 -12.83 11.13
CA PRO A 387 -22.46 -13.98 10.84
C PRO A 387 -21.87 -15.31 11.37
N ASN A 388 -22.73 -16.32 11.60
CA ASN A 388 -22.32 -17.70 11.87
C ASN A 388 -23.38 -18.66 11.30
N PRO A 389 -23.12 -19.45 10.26
CA PRO A 389 -21.81 -19.61 9.59
C PRO A 389 -21.32 -18.32 8.91
N PHE A 390 -19.99 -18.21 8.70
CA PHE A 390 -19.35 -17.04 8.11
C PHE A 390 -18.53 -17.40 6.85
N ASN A 391 -18.24 -16.40 6.00
CA ASN A 391 -17.45 -16.55 4.77
C ASN A 391 -16.93 -15.18 4.29
N PRO A 392 -15.63 -14.92 4.24
CA PRO A 392 -14.63 -15.50 5.12
C PRO A 392 -14.62 -14.84 6.49
N SER A 393 -15.22 -13.65 6.68
CA SER A 393 -15.13 -12.81 7.86
C SER A 393 -16.32 -12.89 8.80
N THR A 394 -16.10 -12.63 10.10
CA THR A 394 -17.12 -12.61 11.15
C THR A 394 -16.70 -11.73 12.31
N ASN A 395 -17.66 -11.06 12.97
CA ASN A 395 -17.40 -10.25 14.15
C ASN A 395 -17.60 -11.05 15.44
N ILE A 396 -16.77 -10.79 16.46
CA ILE A 396 -16.85 -11.38 17.80
C ILE A 396 -16.97 -10.25 18.81
N GLU A 397 -18.08 -10.24 19.57
CA GLU A 397 -18.33 -9.25 20.62
C GLU A 397 -18.13 -9.84 22.01
N TYR A 398 -17.49 -9.07 22.90
CA TYR A 398 -17.29 -9.46 24.30
C TYR A 398 -17.36 -8.24 25.24
N SER A 399 -17.50 -8.47 26.55
CA SER A 399 -17.60 -7.40 27.55
C SER A 399 -16.72 -7.67 28.76
N ILE A 400 -16.13 -6.60 29.31
CA ILE A 400 -15.19 -6.60 30.44
C ILE A 400 -15.72 -5.64 31.50
N PRO A 401 -16.15 -6.14 32.71
CA PRO A 401 -16.67 -5.32 33.78
C PRO A 401 -15.59 -4.67 34.65
N GLU A 402 -14.36 -5.10 34.57
CA GLU A 402 -13.21 -4.59 35.31
C GLU A 402 -11.95 -4.68 34.46
N ALA A 403 -11.04 -3.70 34.55
CA ALA A 403 -9.80 -3.69 33.80
C ALA A 403 -9.01 -5.00 34.00
N SER A 404 -8.65 -5.68 32.93
CA SER A 404 -8.09 -7.02 32.94
C SER A 404 -7.19 -7.28 31.74
N PHE A 405 -6.20 -8.14 31.89
CA PHE A 405 -5.49 -8.70 30.75
C PHE A 405 -6.39 -9.67 30.00
N VAL A 406 -6.68 -9.36 28.75
CA VAL A 406 -7.62 -10.08 27.88
C VAL A 406 -6.86 -10.88 26.84
N GLN A 407 -7.22 -12.16 26.68
CA GLN A 407 -6.79 -12.97 25.54
C GLN A 407 -8.03 -13.50 24.83
N LEU A 408 -8.17 -13.18 23.56
CA LEU A 408 -9.17 -13.78 22.66
C LEU A 408 -8.42 -14.50 21.54
N LYS A 409 -8.53 -15.82 21.50
CA LYS A 409 -7.81 -16.69 20.57
C LYS A 409 -8.75 -17.63 19.85
N VAL A 410 -8.40 -17.95 18.61
CA VAL A 410 -9.14 -18.91 17.77
C VAL A 410 -8.34 -20.21 17.64
N TYR A 411 -9.04 -21.33 17.70
CA TYR A 411 -8.46 -22.68 17.63
C TYR A 411 -9.21 -23.53 16.61
N ASP A 412 -8.50 -24.44 15.95
CA ASP A 412 -9.09 -25.51 15.18
C ASP A 412 -9.71 -26.60 16.08
N ILE A 413 -10.35 -27.59 15.46
CA ILE A 413 -10.96 -28.73 16.20
C ILE A 413 -9.93 -29.64 16.89
N LEU A 414 -8.68 -29.58 16.53
CA LEU A 414 -7.57 -30.32 17.15
C LEU A 414 -6.98 -29.59 18.34
N GLY A 415 -7.36 -28.32 18.53
CA GLY A 415 -6.88 -27.44 19.60
C GLY A 415 -5.60 -26.68 19.24
N ASN A 416 -5.20 -26.68 17.97
CA ASN A 416 -4.13 -25.79 17.50
C ASN A 416 -4.67 -24.37 17.45
N GLU A 417 -3.86 -23.39 17.89
CA GLU A 417 -4.14 -21.98 17.76
C GLU A 417 -3.97 -21.59 16.29
N VAL A 418 -4.99 -20.93 15.71
CA VAL A 418 -4.99 -20.46 14.32
C VAL A 418 -5.01 -18.93 14.23
N ALA A 419 -5.39 -18.24 15.32
CA ALA A 419 -5.28 -16.79 15.43
C ALA A 419 -5.30 -16.33 16.89
N THR A 420 -4.57 -15.27 17.21
CA THR A 420 -4.73 -14.45 18.42
C THR A 420 -5.37 -13.13 17.99
N LEU A 421 -6.60 -12.87 18.41
CA LEU A 421 -7.35 -11.66 18.07
C LEU A 421 -7.16 -10.54 19.08
N VAL A 422 -6.86 -10.87 20.32
CA VAL A 422 -6.62 -9.91 21.42
C VAL A 422 -5.65 -10.54 22.43
N SER A 423 -4.63 -9.79 22.86
CA SER A 423 -3.67 -10.22 23.89
C SER A 423 -3.10 -9.01 24.64
N GLU A 424 -3.95 -8.26 25.38
CA GLU A 424 -3.58 -6.97 25.99
C GLU A 424 -4.34 -6.67 27.27
N GLU A 425 -3.93 -5.61 27.99
CA GLU A 425 -4.66 -5.02 29.12
C GLU A 425 -5.78 -4.11 28.59
N GLN A 426 -7.03 -4.46 28.86
CA GLN A 426 -8.18 -3.67 28.44
C GLN A 426 -8.93 -3.04 29.62
N SER A 427 -9.47 -1.84 29.39
CA SER A 427 -10.32 -1.13 30.34
C SER A 427 -11.71 -1.77 30.44
N VAL A 428 -12.52 -1.26 31.36
CA VAL A 428 -13.97 -1.61 31.46
C VAL A 428 -14.69 -1.17 30.19
N GLY A 429 -15.36 -2.11 29.51
CA GLY A 429 -16.05 -1.79 28.25
C GLY A 429 -16.72 -2.98 27.59
N SER A 430 -17.41 -2.72 26.49
CA SER A 430 -17.89 -3.73 25.54
C SER A 430 -17.13 -3.54 24.23
N TYR A 431 -16.63 -4.62 23.70
CA TYR A 431 -15.65 -4.66 22.63
C TYR A 431 -16.13 -5.55 21.48
N ARG A 432 -15.63 -5.26 20.29
CA ARG A 432 -15.86 -6.03 19.07
C ARG A 432 -14.52 -6.19 18.36
N THR A 433 -14.31 -7.34 17.77
CA THR A 433 -13.15 -7.63 16.92
C THR A 433 -13.58 -8.50 15.76
N ASP A 434 -12.91 -8.37 14.65
CA ASP A 434 -13.12 -9.15 13.45
C ASP A 434 -12.24 -10.39 13.42
N PHE A 435 -12.70 -11.43 12.74
CA PHE A 435 -11.92 -12.63 12.44
C PHE A 435 -12.11 -12.97 10.98
N ASN A 436 -11.02 -12.95 10.24
CA ASN A 436 -10.95 -13.41 8.85
C ASN A 436 -10.41 -14.84 8.81
N GLY A 437 -11.15 -15.75 8.20
CA GLY A 437 -10.79 -17.16 8.02
C GLY A 437 -10.34 -17.48 6.59
N GLU A 438 -9.82 -16.53 5.83
CA GLU A 438 -9.57 -16.68 4.41
C GLU A 438 -8.60 -17.83 4.08
N GLY A 439 -7.46 -17.93 4.69
CA GLY A 439 -6.49 -19.03 4.53
C GLY A 439 -6.94 -20.38 5.13
N LEU A 440 -8.01 -20.41 5.94
CA LEU A 440 -8.40 -21.58 6.70
C LEU A 440 -9.36 -22.50 5.92
N ALA A 441 -9.33 -23.80 6.19
CA ALA A 441 -10.26 -24.76 5.59
C ALA A 441 -11.70 -24.58 6.12
N SER A 442 -12.72 -24.81 5.27
CA SER A 442 -14.12 -24.88 5.74
C SER A 442 -14.25 -25.88 6.90
N GLY A 443 -14.87 -25.45 8.00
CA GLY A 443 -14.97 -26.31 9.19
C GLY A 443 -15.42 -25.57 10.43
N LEU A 444 -15.25 -26.23 11.58
CA LEU A 444 -15.58 -25.72 12.89
C LEU A 444 -14.34 -25.19 13.59
N TYR A 445 -14.42 -23.95 14.08
CA TYR A 445 -13.41 -23.26 14.88
C TYR A 445 -13.95 -22.90 16.25
N ILE A 446 -13.09 -22.64 17.22
CA ILE A 446 -13.44 -22.31 18.58
C ILE A 446 -12.74 -21.00 18.98
N ALA A 447 -13.49 -19.93 19.17
CA ALA A 447 -12.94 -18.73 19.82
C ALA A 447 -13.04 -18.87 21.33
N ARG A 448 -11.94 -18.50 22.04
CA ARG A 448 -11.83 -18.53 23.50
C ARG A 448 -11.42 -17.19 24.03
N LEU A 449 -12.28 -16.58 24.85
CA LEU A 449 -11.96 -15.43 25.68
C LEU A 449 -11.43 -15.89 27.04
N ASN A 450 -10.30 -15.35 27.48
CA ASN A 450 -9.70 -15.59 28.78
C ASN A 450 -9.21 -14.28 29.40
N THR A 451 -9.60 -13.99 30.67
CA THR A 451 -9.20 -12.79 31.41
C THR A 451 -8.53 -13.13 32.74
N GLY A 452 -7.96 -14.33 32.86
CA GLY A 452 -7.40 -14.83 34.12
C GLY A 452 -8.45 -15.31 35.13
N SER A 453 -9.48 -14.51 35.42
CA SER A 453 -10.60 -14.88 36.28
C SER A 453 -11.80 -15.47 35.56
N PHE A 454 -11.92 -15.22 34.24
CA PHE A 454 -13.02 -15.67 33.40
C PHE A 454 -12.50 -16.36 32.16
N SER A 455 -13.19 -17.45 31.73
CA SER A 455 -12.91 -18.09 30.45
C SER A 455 -14.21 -18.58 29.82
N LYS A 456 -14.40 -18.24 28.56
CA LYS A 456 -15.57 -18.67 27.77
C LYS A 456 -15.18 -18.99 26.33
N THR A 457 -15.89 -19.93 25.72
CA THR A 457 -15.69 -20.33 24.33
C THR A 457 -16.99 -20.25 23.53
N ILE A 458 -16.87 -19.92 22.26
CA ILE A 458 -17.93 -20.01 21.26
C ILE A 458 -17.49 -20.90 20.10
N LYS A 459 -18.45 -21.42 19.34
CA LYS A 459 -18.20 -22.22 18.13
C LYS A 459 -18.50 -21.39 16.89
N MET A 460 -17.59 -21.39 15.95
CA MET A 460 -17.68 -20.64 14.70
C MET A 460 -17.62 -21.62 13.53
N SER A 461 -18.50 -21.46 12.56
CA SER A 461 -18.57 -22.33 11.36
C SER A 461 -18.12 -21.54 10.14
N LEU A 462 -16.94 -21.85 9.59
CA LEU A 462 -16.45 -21.29 8.33
C LEU A 462 -17.00 -22.12 7.16
N MET A 463 -17.61 -21.46 6.21
CA MET A 463 -18.11 -22.06 4.96
C MET A 463 -17.51 -21.27 3.78
N LYS A 464 -16.75 -21.95 2.94
CA LYS A 464 -16.23 -21.42 1.66
C LYS A 464 -17.08 -21.90 0.52
#